data_b48b8fa85de01d9a86b9f815aacd756c
#
_entry.id   b48b8fa85de01d9a86b9f815aacd756c
#
_cell.length_a   1.000
_cell.length_b   1.000
_cell.length_c   1.000
_cell.angle_alpha   90.00
_cell.angle_beta   90.00
_cell.angle_gamma   90.00
#
_symmetry.space_group_name_H-M   'P 1'
#
loop_
_entity.id
_entity.type
_entity.pdbx_description
1 polymer ?
#
loop_
_entity_poly.entity_id
_entity_poly.type
_entity_poly.pdbx_seq_one_letter_code
_entity_poly.pdbx_strand_id
1 'polypeptide(L)' 'MKDRVWTCRDGRQLLVSEMSDQHLANCVRLIQLTGWRRQYLDRLLLELDIRRMGLRA' A
#
# COMPACT_ATOMS: atom_id res chain seq x y z
N MET A 1 -13.65 -1.44 -7.90
CA MET A 1 -12.28 -1.98 -7.98
C MET A 1 -11.99 -2.81 -6.73
N LYS A 2 -11.49 -4.02 -6.91
CA LYS A 2 -11.15 -4.86 -5.75
C LYS A 2 -9.90 -4.34 -5.07
N ASP A 3 -9.94 -4.28 -3.75
CA ASP A 3 -8.78 -3.96 -2.97
C ASP A 3 -7.76 -5.10 -3.03
N ARG A 4 -6.49 -4.78 -2.85
CA ARG A 4 -5.44 -5.78 -2.85
C ARG A 4 -5.08 -6.18 -1.43
N VAL A 5 -4.72 -7.45 -1.28
CA VAL A 5 -4.24 -7.96 -0.01
C VAL A 5 -2.72 -7.83 0.03
N TRP A 6 -2.22 -7.22 1.09
CA TRP A 6 -0.79 -7.11 1.36
C TRP A 6 -0.41 -8.10 2.45
N THR A 7 0.56 -8.96 2.17
CA THR A 7 1.07 -9.90 3.14
C THR A 7 2.29 -9.30 3.83
N CYS A 8 2.19 -9.10 5.13
CA CYS A 8 3.27 -8.56 5.93
C CYS A 8 4.38 -9.60 6.13
N ARG A 9 5.55 -9.12 6.57
CA ARG A 9 6.70 -10.00 6.79
C ARG A 9 6.41 -11.09 7.80
N ASP A 10 5.56 -10.81 8.80
CA ASP A 10 5.18 -11.79 9.84
C ASP A 10 4.06 -12.72 9.41
N GLY A 11 3.59 -12.63 8.16
CA GLY A 11 2.54 -13.48 7.63
C GLY A 11 1.14 -12.93 7.73
N ARG A 12 0.94 -11.79 8.42
CA ARG A 12 -0.38 -11.18 8.51
C ARG A 12 -0.78 -10.61 7.16
N GLN A 13 -2.08 -10.67 6.88
CA GLN A 13 -2.63 -10.13 5.65
C GLN A 13 -3.53 -8.94 5.96
N LEU A 14 -3.33 -7.86 5.20
CA LEU A 14 -4.12 -6.64 5.33
C LEU A 14 -4.60 -6.22 3.95
N LEU A 15 -5.78 -5.62 3.89
CA LEU A 15 -6.17 -4.90 2.68
C LEU A 15 -5.35 -3.61 2.60
N VAL A 16 -5.01 -3.20 1.39
CA VAL A 16 -4.23 -1.97 1.22
C VAL A 16 -4.96 -0.78 1.84
N SER A 17 -6.30 -0.75 1.73
CA SER A 17 -7.09 0.32 2.33
C SER A 17 -7.05 0.34 3.85
N GLU A 18 -6.65 -0.77 4.48
CA GLU A 18 -6.54 -0.89 5.94
C GLU A 18 -5.17 -0.52 6.48
N MET A 19 -4.18 -0.35 5.61
CA MET A 19 -2.83 -0.04 6.04
C MET A 19 -2.75 1.39 6.58
N SER A 20 -1.92 1.60 7.61
CA SER A 20 -1.67 2.95 8.11
C SER A 20 -0.90 3.77 7.09
N ASP A 21 -0.95 5.09 7.21
CA ASP A 21 -0.21 6.00 6.32
C ASP A 21 1.29 5.69 6.35
N GLN A 22 1.81 5.49 7.55
CA GLN A 22 3.23 5.17 7.74
C GLN A 22 3.59 3.85 7.04
N HIS A 23 2.75 2.83 7.21
CA HIS A 23 2.97 1.52 6.60
C HIS A 23 2.96 1.63 5.07
N LEU A 24 1.98 2.36 4.52
CA LEU A 24 1.92 2.59 3.07
C LEU A 24 3.18 3.26 2.55
N ALA A 25 3.61 4.34 3.21
CA ALA A 25 4.78 5.09 2.79
C ALA A 25 6.04 4.20 2.83
N ASN A 26 6.17 3.40 3.88
CA ASN A 26 7.31 2.49 4.02
C ASN A 26 7.32 1.43 2.91
N CYS A 27 6.15 0.88 2.59
CA CYS A 27 6.04 -0.13 1.54
C CYS A 27 6.38 0.46 0.17
N VAL A 28 5.87 1.64 -0.15
CA VAL A 28 6.18 2.30 -1.41
C VAL A 28 7.68 2.54 -1.53
N ARG A 29 8.30 3.05 -0.47
CA ARG A 29 9.73 3.31 -0.46
C ARG A 29 10.53 2.03 -0.68
N LEU A 30 10.16 0.96 0.02
CA LEU A 30 10.85 -0.32 -0.12
C LEU A 30 10.78 -0.84 -1.56
N ILE A 31 9.60 -0.78 -2.16
CA ILE A 31 9.40 -1.24 -3.54
C ILE A 31 10.23 -0.40 -4.51
N GLN A 32 10.25 0.92 -4.32
CA GLN A 32 11.01 1.82 -5.18
C GLN A 32 12.52 1.57 -5.09
N LEU A 33 12.99 1.20 -3.91
CA LEU A 33 14.42 0.96 -3.69
C LEU A 33 14.88 -0.42 -4.16
N THR A 34 14.03 -1.44 -4.01
CA THR A 34 14.43 -2.83 -4.25
C THR A 34 13.79 -3.45 -5.49
N GLY A 35 12.68 -2.92 -5.94
CA GLY A 35 11.87 -3.53 -7.00
C GLY A 35 11.05 -4.73 -6.54
N TRP A 36 11.13 -5.10 -5.27
CA TRP A 36 10.40 -6.23 -4.72
C TRP A 36 8.90 -5.93 -4.69
N ARG A 37 8.09 -6.85 -5.17
CA ARG A 37 6.63 -6.72 -5.25
C ARG A 37 6.20 -5.48 -6.03
N ARG A 38 6.92 -5.16 -7.10
CA ARG A 38 6.63 -3.96 -7.89
C ARG A 38 5.20 -3.92 -8.43
N GLN A 39 4.59 -5.08 -8.62
CA GLN A 39 3.21 -5.17 -9.11
C GLN A 39 2.20 -4.55 -8.15
N TYR A 40 2.55 -4.32 -6.88
CA TYR A 40 1.67 -3.68 -5.91
C TYR A 40 1.78 -2.16 -5.92
N LEU A 41 2.82 -1.61 -6.57
CA LEU A 41 3.14 -0.20 -6.45
C LEU A 41 1.99 0.69 -6.91
N ASP A 42 1.33 0.36 -8.03
CA ASP A 42 0.23 1.16 -8.55
C ASP A 42 -0.90 1.27 -7.53
N ARG A 43 -1.26 0.17 -6.89
CA ARG A 43 -2.34 0.18 -5.91
C ARG A 43 -1.96 0.97 -4.65
N LEU A 44 -0.72 0.84 -4.20
CA LEU A 44 -0.24 1.57 -3.02
C LEU A 44 -0.23 3.07 -3.29
N LEU A 45 0.24 3.47 -4.46
CA LEU A 45 0.26 4.90 -4.83
C LEU A 45 -1.16 5.44 -4.97
N LEU A 46 -2.08 4.65 -5.54
CA LEU A 46 -3.47 5.05 -5.65
C LEU A 46 -4.08 5.28 -4.26
N GLU A 47 -3.80 4.40 -3.31
CA GLU A 47 -4.33 4.56 -1.96
C GLU A 47 -3.80 5.84 -1.30
N LEU A 48 -2.52 6.16 -1.49
CA LEU A 48 -1.95 7.39 -0.97
C LEU A 48 -2.64 8.62 -1.58
N ASP A 49 -2.90 8.58 -2.89
CA ASP A 49 -3.61 9.67 -3.56
C ASP A 49 -5.02 9.85 -3.04
N ILE A 50 -5.74 8.74 -2.84
CA ILE A 50 -7.10 8.78 -2.29
C ILE A 50 -7.11 9.47 -0.92
N ARG A 51 -6.13 9.13 -0.08
CA ARG A 51 -6.02 9.72 1.26
C ARG A 51 -5.64 11.19 1.21
N ARG A 52 -4.72 11.53 0.30
CA ARG A 52 -4.28 12.92 0.12
C ARG A 52 -5.45 13.81 -0.32
N MET A 53 -6.32 13.28 -1.15
CA MET A 53 -7.48 14.01 -1.66
C MET A 53 -8.65 14.03 -0.68
N GLY A 54 -8.55 13.31 0.45
CA GLY A 54 -9.61 13.25 1.44
C GLY A 54 -10.81 12.41 1.01
N LEU A 55 -10.61 11.50 0.06
CA LEU A 55 -11.69 10.67 -0.45
C LEU A 55 -12.00 9.46 0.44
N ARG A 56 -11.15 9.19 1.42
CA ARG A 56 -11.36 8.09 2.35
C ARG A 56 -11.59 8.65 3.75
N ALA A 57 -12.70 8.24 4.34
CA ALA A 57 -13.08 8.71 5.67
C ALA A 57 -12.22 8.07 6.76
#